data_df876fad67ab41bc14c9ad2b721e41a9
#
_entry.id   df876fad67ab41bc14c9ad2b721e41a9
#
_cell.length_a   1.000
_cell.length_b   1.000
_cell.length_c   1.000
_cell.angle_alpha   90.00
_cell.angle_beta   90.00
_cell.angle_gamma   90.00
#
_symmetry.space_group_name_H-M   'P 1'
#
loop_
_entity.id
_entity.type
_entity.pdbx_description
1 polymer ?
#
loop_
_entity_poly.entity_id
_entity_poly.type
_entity_poly.pdbx_seq_one_letter_code
_entity_poly.pdbx_strand_id
1 'polypeptide(L)'
;GVFVTFEEPPQDIHKNLSSLGWDITAWEKAEQWAFVDASPQTGQETMVVGNYDLGGLLARIEHAVKRVGARRVSMDSLSAIFSRFNDSVIVRDELFRIALALKKMGVTAVLTAERNSEYGNIARYGVEEFVADNVIILRNILEEEKRRRTIEILKFRGASHQKGQFPFTILPQEGIIVVPLSAIELGQKSSNIRIKSGNAELDEMCGGGFFRDSVILVSGATGTGKTLMVTE
;
A
#
# COMPACT_ATOMS: atom_id res chain seq x y z
N GLY A 1 -4.73 -10.68 -15.41
CA GLY A 1 -5.53 -10.00 -14.38
C GLY A 1 -6.87 -9.49 -14.88
N VAL A 2 -7.80 -9.26 -13.97
CA VAL A 2 -9.07 -8.58 -14.30
C VAL A 2 -9.19 -7.34 -13.42
N PHE A 3 -9.54 -6.21 -14.04
CA PHE A 3 -9.80 -4.95 -13.36
C PHE A 3 -11.29 -4.59 -13.53
N VAL A 4 -11.98 -4.46 -12.42
CA VAL A 4 -13.40 -4.06 -12.38
C VAL A 4 -13.45 -2.59 -11.96
N THR A 5 -13.96 -1.75 -12.83
CA THR A 5 -14.13 -0.31 -12.57
C THR A 5 -15.59 0.06 -12.43
N PHE A 6 -15.90 1.00 -11.53
CA PHE A 6 -17.26 1.45 -11.24
C PHE A 6 -17.49 2.94 -11.51
N GLU A 7 -16.43 3.74 -11.53
CA GLU A 7 -16.51 5.20 -11.64
C GLU A 7 -15.72 5.72 -12.83
N GLU A 8 -14.55 5.16 -13.08
CA GLU A 8 -13.63 5.58 -14.12
C GLU A 8 -13.75 4.69 -15.35
N PRO A 9 -13.99 5.20 -16.55
CA PRO A 9 -14.04 4.35 -17.75
C PRO A 9 -12.67 3.77 -18.08
N PRO A 10 -12.60 2.58 -18.69
CA PRO A 10 -11.31 1.93 -19.02
C PRO A 10 -10.33 2.80 -19.79
N GLN A 11 -10.80 3.70 -20.66
CA GLN A 11 -9.96 4.60 -21.46
C GLN A 11 -9.16 5.58 -20.57
N ASP A 12 -9.78 6.10 -19.51
CA ASP A 12 -9.10 7.03 -18.61
C ASP A 12 -8.08 6.29 -17.74
N ILE A 13 -8.40 5.07 -17.32
CA ILE A 13 -7.46 4.19 -16.61
C ILE A 13 -6.25 3.87 -17.50
N HIS A 14 -6.46 3.55 -18.77
CA HIS A 14 -5.39 3.37 -19.76
C HIS A 14 -4.46 4.58 -19.82
N LYS A 15 -5.02 5.78 -19.96
CA LYS A 15 -4.25 7.03 -20.01
C LYS A 15 -3.45 7.27 -18.74
N ASN A 16 -4.09 7.08 -17.59
CA ASN A 16 -3.45 7.28 -16.29
C ASN A 16 -2.29 6.32 -16.07
N LEU A 17 -2.47 5.03 -16.38
CA LEU A 17 -1.45 4.00 -16.22
C LEU A 17 -0.32 4.13 -17.25
N SER A 18 -0.63 4.58 -18.46
CA SER A 18 0.40 4.89 -19.49
C SER A 18 1.34 6.01 -19.04
N SER A 19 0.85 7.00 -18.28
CA SER A 19 1.69 8.05 -17.71
C SER A 19 2.68 7.53 -16.67
N LEU A 20 2.39 6.38 -16.08
CA LEU A 20 3.28 5.65 -15.17
C LEU A 20 4.20 4.66 -15.90
N GLY A 21 4.11 4.58 -17.23
CA GLY A 21 4.94 3.69 -18.07
C GLY A 21 4.41 2.27 -18.18
N TRP A 22 3.13 2.02 -17.89
CA TRP A 22 2.51 0.70 -17.99
C TRP A 22 1.66 0.59 -19.27
N ASP A 23 1.98 -0.38 -20.12
CA ASP A 23 1.26 -0.64 -21.37
C ASP A 23 0.15 -1.69 -21.20
N ILE A 24 -0.99 -1.21 -20.70
CA ILE A 24 -2.18 -2.06 -20.51
C ILE A 24 -2.69 -2.60 -21.85
N THR A 25 -2.59 -1.81 -22.92
CA THR A 25 -3.05 -2.23 -24.26
C THR A 25 -2.28 -3.46 -24.75
N ALA A 26 -0.97 -3.52 -24.50
CA ALA A 26 -0.19 -4.71 -24.82
C ALA A 26 -0.64 -5.94 -24.02
N TRP A 27 -0.97 -5.76 -22.74
CA TRP A 27 -1.46 -6.86 -21.89
C TRP A 27 -2.85 -7.35 -22.31
N GLU A 28 -3.74 -6.46 -22.76
CA GLU A 28 -5.04 -6.86 -23.29
C GLU A 28 -4.91 -7.65 -24.60
N LYS A 29 -4.04 -7.19 -25.52
CA LYS A 29 -3.75 -7.91 -26.78
C LYS A 29 -3.12 -9.29 -26.53
N ALA A 30 -2.35 -9.43 -25.47
CA ALA A 30 -1.75 -10.69 -25.04
C ALA A 30 -2.70 -11.58 -24.23
N GLU A 31 -3.97 -11.19 -24.07
CA GLU A 31 -4.99 -11.88 -23.25
C GLU A 31 -4.56 -12.09 -21.79
N GLN A 32 -3.71 -11.19 -21.26
CA GLN A 32 -3.24 -11.23 -19.87
C GLN A 32 -4.02 -10.29 -18.94
N TRP A 33 -4.81 -9.38 -19.56
CA TRP A 33 -5.59 -8.36 -18.87
C TRP A 33 -6.98 -8.23 -19.49
N ALA A 34 -7.97 -7.96 -18.64
CA ALA A 34 -9.32 -7.61 -19.06
C ALA A 34 -9.94 -6.58 -18.14
N PHE A 35 -10.70 -5.64 -18.70
CA PHE A 35 -11.58 -4.76 -17.96
C PHE A 35 -12.99 -5.34 -17.87
N VAL A 36 -13.63 -5.11 -16.72
CA VAL A 36 -15.07 -5.23 -16.53
C VAL A 36 -15.57 -3.85 -16.14
N ASP A 37 -16.10 -3.12 -17.11
CA ASP A 37 -16.69 -1.81 -16.88
C ASP A 37 -18.07 -1.99 -16.24
N ALA A 38 -18.22 -1.60 -14.98
CA ALA A 38 -19.45 -1.62 -14.20
C ALA A 38 -19.96 -0.20 -13.90
N SER A 39 -19.40 0.81 -14.59
CA SER A 39 -19.84 2.20 -14.45
C SER A 39 -21.29 2.40 -14.91
N PRO A 40 -22.02 3.36 -14.34
CA PRO A 40 -23.37 3.67 -14.76
C PRO A 40 -23.37 4.21 -16.19
N GLN A 41 -24.08 3.53 -17.09
CA GLN A 41 -24.23 4.02 -18.47
C GLN A 41 -25.18 5.20 -18.49
N THR A 42 -24.71 6.37 -18.95
CA THR A 42 -25.54 7.54 -19.21
C THR A 42 -26.51 7.24 -20.34
N GLY A 43 -27.82 7.19 -20.04
CA GLY A 43 -28.88 7.06 -21.04
C GLY A 43 -29.77 5.83 -20.94
N GLN A 44 -29.47 4.86 -20.14
CA GLN A 44 -30.44 3.86 -19.73
C GLN A 44 -31.02 4.27 -18.39
N GLU A 45 -32.28 4.75 -18.39
CA GLU A 45 -33.13 4.70 -17.20
C GLU A 45 -33.28 3.24 -16.80
N THR A 46 -32.28 2.74 -16.08
CA THR A 46 -32.46 1.49 -15.38
C THR A 46 -33.43 1.79 -14.26
N MET A 47 -34.71 1.61 -14.54
CA MET A 47 -35.73 1.39 -13.53
C MET A 47 -35.39 0.12 -12.76
N VAL A 48 -34.32 0.16 -12.00
CA VAL A 48 -34.04 -0.82 -10.97
C VAL A 48 -34.25 -0.11 -9.65
N VAL A 49 -35.51 -0.03 -9.30
CA VAL A 49 -35.90 0.21 -7.93
C VAL A 49 -35.40 -1.01 -7.13
N GLY A 50 -34.30 -0.84 -6.42
CA GLY A 50 -34.04 -1.60 -5.22
C GLY A 50 -32.90 -2.60 -5.17
N ASN A 51 -32.35 -3.16 -6.26
CA ASN A 51 -31.19 -4.05 -6.15
C ASN A 51 -30.24 -3.88 -7.33
N TYR A 52 -29.01 -3.44 -7.05
CA TYR A 52 -27.91 -3.58 -7.99
C TYR A 52 -27.76 -5.08 -8.31
N ASP A 53 -27.82 -5.45 -9.59
CA ASP A 53 -27.70 -6.87 -9.98
C ASP A 53 -26.23 -7.32 -9.83
N LEU A 54 -25.87 -7.63 -8.59
CA LEU A 54 -24.57 -8.20 -8.28
C LEU A 54 -24.38 -9.58 -8.92
N GLY A 55 -25.45 -10.31 -9.22
CA GLY A 55 -25.38 -11.58 -9.92
C GLY A 55 -24.83 -11.41 -11.33
N GLY A 56 -25.36 -10.45 -12.08
CA GLY A 56 -24.87 -10.12 -13.41
C GLY A 56 -23.43 -9.62 -13.42
N LEU A 57 -23.07 -8.77 -12.43
CA LEU A 57 -21.68 -8.32 -12.28
C LEU A 57 -20.73 -9.51 -12.02
N LEU A 58 -21.05 -10.38 -11.08
CA LEU A 58 -20.23 -11.54 -10.75
C LEU A 58 -20.09 -12.49 -11.93
N ALA A 59 -21.14 -12.70 -12.72
CA ALA A 59 -21.08 -13.51 -13.95
C ALA A 59 -20.14 -12.89 -15.00
N ARG A 60 -20.14 -11.54 -15.17
CA ARG A 60 -19.21 -10.83 -16.06
C ARG A 60 -17.76 -10.97 -15.60
N ILE A 61 -17.51 -10.86 -14.28
CA ILE A 61 -16.19 -11.05 -13.69
C ILE A 61 -15.72 -12.50 -13.93
N GLU A 62 -16.57 -13.50 -13.66
CA GLU A 62 -16.23 -14.90 -13.87
C GLU A 62 -15.90 -15.19 -15.33
N HIS A 63 -16.66 -14.64 -16.27
CA HIS A 63 -16.39 -14.75 -17.70
C HIS A 63 -15.02 -14.14 -18.05
N ALA A 64 -14.72 -12.93 -17.58
CA ALA A 64 -13.44 -12.26 -17.81
C ALA A 64 -12.27 -13.06 -17.21
N VAL A 65 -12.43 -13.57 -15.98
CA VAL A 65 -11.41 -14.40 -15.31
C VAL A 65 -11.10 -15.65 -16.15
N LYS A 66 -12.12 -16.34 -16.63
CA LYS A 66 -11.95 -17.55 -17.48
C LYS A 66 -11.29 -17.22 -18.82
N ARG A 67 -11.71 -16.12 -19.45
CA ARG A 67 -11.21 -15.70 -20.77
C ARG A 67 -9.69 -15.44 -20.77
N VAL A 68 -9.19 -14.73 -19.76
CA VAL A 68 -7.76 -14.37 -19.69
C VAL A 68 -6.95 -15.25 -18.73
N GLY A 69 -7.54 -16.31 -18.18
CA GLY A 69 -6.89 -17.17 -17.20
C GLY A 69 -6.41 -16.40 -15.96
N ALA A 70 -7.20 -15.42 -15.49
CA ALA A 70 -6.77 -14.50 -14.45
C ALA A 70 -6.60 -15.20 -13.09
N ARG A 71 -5.53 -14.87 -12.40
CA ARG A 71 -5.29 -15.26 -11.00
C ARG A 71 -5.55 -14.12 -10.01
N ARG A 72 -5.75 -12.90 -10.53
CA ARG A 72 -5.96 -11.68 -9.72
C ARG A 72 -7.14 -10.90 -10.27
N VAL A 73 -7.94 -10.37 -9.35
CA VAL A 73 -9.06 -9.47 -9.65
C VAL A 73 -8.90 -8.23 -8.78
N SER A 74 -8.94 -7.04 -9.38
CA SER A 74 -9.04 -5.78 -8.66
C SER A 74 -10.42 -5.18 -8.88
N MET A 75 -11.04 -4.62 -7.83
CA MET A 75 -12.32 -3.92 -7.90
C MET A 75 -12.17 -2.53 -7.31
N ASP A 76 -12.38 -1.49 -8.13
CA ASP A 76 -12.17 -0.09 -7.75
C ASP A 76 -13.41 0.77 -8.12
N SER A 77 -14.21 1.25 -7.16
CA SER A 77 -14.16 0.97 -5.72
C SER A 77 -15.48 0.36 -5.23
N LEU A 78 -15.43 -0.37 -4.13
CA LEU A 78 -16.64 -0.90 -3.48
C LEU A 78 -17.60 0.21 -3.02
N SER A 79 -17.06 1.39 -2.71
CA SER A 79 -17.84 2.56 -2.28
C SER A 79 -18.91 2.95 -3.32
N ALA A 80 -18.60 2.80 -4.61
CA ALA A 80 -19.56 3.08 -5.69
C ALA A 80 -20.75 2.12 -5.69
N ILE A 81 -20.52 0.85 -5.39
CA ILE A 81 -21.59 -0.16 -5.29
C ILE A 81 -22.47 0.16 -4.09
N PHE A 82 -21.84 0.35 -2.93
CA PHE A 82 -22.53 0.42 -1.65
C PHE A 82 -23.13 1.79 -1.35
N SER A 83 -22.77 2.85 -2.10
CA SER A 83 -23.40 4.17 -1.97
C SER A 83 -24.91 4.15 -2.20
N ARG A 84 -25.42 3.11 -2.84
CA ARG A 84 -26.85 2.92 -3.12
C ARG A 84 -27.60 2.17 -2.01
N PHE A 85 -26.90 1.62 -1.02
CA PHE A 85 -27.48 0.89 0.09
C PHE A 85 -27.46 1.75 1.35
N ASN A 86 -28.61 1.89 1.99
CA ASN A 86 -28.75 2.67 3.23
C ASN A 86 -28.57 1.84 4.50
N ASP A 87 -28.49 0.50 4.35
CA ASP A 87 -28.40 -0.44 5.47
C ASP A 87 -27.05 -1.16 5.45
N SER A 88 -26.30 -1.00 6.52
CA SER A 88 -24.99 -1.63 6.71
C SER A 88 -25.06 -3.17 6.77
N VAL A 89 -26.20 -3.73 7.16
CA VAL A 89 -26.40 -5.20 7.18
C VAL A 89 -26.44 -5.72 5.75
N ILE A 90 -27.18 -5.04 4.88
CA ILE A 90 -27.24 -5.40 3.45
C ILE A 90 -25.85 -5.27 2.80
N VAL A 91 -25.14 -4.17 3.10
CA VAL A 91 -23.76 -3.97 2.61
C VAL A 91 -22.86 -5.14 3.03
N ARG A 92 -22.95 -5.57 4.27
CA ARG A 92 -22.17 -6.70 4.80
C ARG A 92 -22.47 -8.02 4.09
N ASP A 93 -23.73 -8.31 3.89
CA ASP A 93 -24.17 -9.56 3.25
C ASP A 93 -23.74 -9.60 1.79
N GLU A 94 -23.87 -8.49 1.07
CA GLU A 94 -23.44 -8.41 -0.33
C GLU A 94 -21.91 -8.42 -0.46
N LEU A 95 -21.19 -7.80 0.45
CA LEU A 95 -19.73 -7.88 0.49
C LEU A 95 -19.26 -9.32 0.74
N PHE A 96 -19.90 -10.01 1.67
CA PHE A 96 -19.63 -11.42 1.93
C PHE A 96 -19.89 -12.29 0.71
N ARG A 97 -20.99 -12.02 -0.02
CA ARG A 97 -21.35 -12.72 -1.26
C ARG A 97 -20.31 -12.50 -2.36
N ILE A 98 -19.83 -11.27 -2.55
CA ILE A 98 -18.74 -10.95 -3.47
C ILE A 98 -17.47 -11.71 -3.10
N ALA A 99 -17.05 -11.64 -1.84
CA ALA A 99 -15.84 -12.30 -1.38
C ALA A 99 -15.91 -13.84 -1.57
N LEU A 100 -17.05 -14.44 -1.28
CA LEU A 100 -17.26 -15.88 -1.48
C LEU A 100 -17.22 -16.26 -2.97
N ALA A 101 -17.81 -15.46 -3.85
CA ALA A 101 -17.76 -15.69 -5.28
C ALA A 101 -16.33 -15.61 -5.83
N LEU A 102 -15.56 -14.59 -5.44
CA LEU A 102 -14.17 -14.45 -5.84
C LEU A 102 -13.30 -15.62 -5.33
N LYS A 103 -13.54 -16.07 -4.09
CA LYS A 103 -12.88 -17.27 -3.55
C LYS A 103 -13.21 -18.53 -4.34
N LYS A 104 -14.47 -18.71 -4.76
CA LYS A 104 -14.88 -19.84 -5.61
C LYS A 104 -14.24 -19.83 -6.98
N MET A 105 -13.96 -18.65 -7.53
CA MET A 105 -13.21 -18.49 -8.79
C MET A 105 -11.71 -18.81 -8.64
N GLY A 106 -11.20 -19.00 -7.42
CA GLY A 106 -9.80 -19.32 -7.16
C GLY A 106 -8.84 -18.15 -7.39
N VAL A 107 -9.33 -16.91 -7.32
CA VAL A 107 -8.53 -15.69 -7.56
C VAL A 107 -8.15 -15.01 -6.26
N THR A 108 -7.00 -14.31 -6.28
CA THR A 108 -6.67 -13.31 -5.27
C THR A 108 -7.36 -12.01 -5.62
N ALA A 109 -8.19 -11.49 -4.73
CA ALA A 109 -8.92 -10.26 -4.95
C ALA A 109 -8.34 -9.09 -4.15
N VAL A 110 -8.20 -7.93 -4.79
CA VAL A 110 -7.91 -6.65 -4.16
C VAL A 110 -9.12 -5.74 -4.33
N LEU A 111 -9.70 -5.33 -3.22
CA LEU A 111 -10.89 -4.51 -3.19
C LEU A 111 -10.50 -3.16 -2.59
N THR A 112 -10.78 -2.05 -3.27
CA THR A 112 -10.56 -0.72 -2.73
C THR A 112 -11.84 -0.20 -2.07
N ALA A 113 -11.68 0.55 -0.99
CA ALA A 113 -12.75 1.22 -0.30
C ALA A 113 -12.29 2.59 0.16
N GLU A 114 -13.16 3.58 0.08
CA GLU A 114 -12.87 4.94 0.50
C GLU A 114 -13.05 5.12 2.01
N ARG A 115 -12.27 6.03 2.55
CA ARG A 115 -12.37 6.48 3.94
C ARG A 115 -12.84 7.94 3.96
N ASN A 116 -13.66 8.26 4.93
CA ASN A 116 -14.14 9.62 5.12
C ASN A 116 -13.12 10.53 5.83
N SER A 117 -12.13 9.94 6.51
CA SER A 117 -11.08 10.67 7.22
C SER A 117 -9.80 9.84 7.30
N GLU A 118 -8.67 10.50 7.51
CA GLU A 118 -7.35 9.82 7.65
C GLU A 118 -7.27 8.95 8.91
N TYR A 119 -8.00 9.33 9.96
CA TYR A 119 -8.14 8.58 11.21
C TYR A 119 -9.63 8.40 11.52
N GLY A 120 -10.02 7.23 11.98
CA GLY A 120 -11.41 6.87 12.24
C GLY A 120 -11.75 5.49 11.69
N ASN A 121 -12.99 5.29 11.24
CA ASN A 121 -13.42 4.03 10.64
C ASN A 121 -12.54 3.64 9.46
N ILE A 122 -12.25 2.35 9.34
CA ILE A 122 -11.32 1.80 8.34
C ILE A 122 -11.89 1.98 6.93
N ALA A 123 -13.18 1.79 6.78
CA ALA A 123 -13.90 2.03 5.55
C ALA A 123 -15.23 2.71 5.85
N ARG A 124 -15.90 3.20 4.82
CA ARG A 124 -17.09 4.05 4.93
C ARG A 124 -18.22 3.43 5.73
N TYR A 125 -18.43 2.12 5.59
CA TYR A 125 -19.52 1.38 6.22
C TYR A 125 -19.10 0.65 7.50
N GLY A 126 -17.80 0.54 7.77
CA GLY A 126 -17.24 -0.10 8.98
C GLY A 126 -17.46 -1.60 9.05
N VAL A 127 -17.72 -2.25 7.92
CA VAL A 127 -17.97 -3.70 7.82
C VAL A 127 -16.98 -4.42 6.91
N GLU A 128 -16.29 -3.70 6.05
CA GLU A 128 -15.40 -4.22 5.02
C GLU A 128 -14.23 -5.00 5.62
N GLU A 129 -13.66 -4.51 6.70
CA GLU A 129 -12.54 -5.15 7.40
C GLU A 129 -12.88 -6.50 8.03
N PHE A 130 -14.16 -6.75 8.31
CA PHE A 130 -14.58 -8.03 8.90
C PHE A 130 -14.61 -9.16 7.88
N VAL A 131 -14.92 -8.85 6.63
CA VAL A 131 -15.00 -9.81 5.52
C VAL A 131 -13.65 -10.09 4.91
N ALA A 132 -12.79 -9.08 4.78
CA ALA A 132 -11.47 -9.23 4.19
C ALA A 132 -10.52 -10.10 5.03
N ASP A 133 -9.69 -10.91 4.37
CA ASP A 133 -8.65 -11.70 5.03
C ASP A 133 -7.46 -10.82 5.42
N ASN A 134 -7.15 -9.81 4.60
CA ASN A 134 -6.09 -8.84 4.84
C ASN A 134 -6.64 -7.42 4.70
N VAL A 135 -6.16 -6.50 5.52
CA VAL A 135 -6.54 -5.09 5.48
C VAL A 135 -5.28 -4.24 5.46
N ILE A 136 -5.16 -3.46 4.39
CA ILE A 136 -4.07 -2.51 4.18
C ILE A 136 -4.66 -1.11 4.15
N ILE A 137 -4.08 -0.20 4.91
CA ILE A 137 -4.52 1.19 4.99
C ILE A 137 -3.47 2.08 4.32
N LEU A 138 -3.90 2.89 3.38
CA LEU A 138 -3.11 3.96 2.78
C LEU A 138 -3.57 5.31 3.35
N ARG A 139 -2.63 6.16 3.74
CA ARG A 139 -2.90 7.53 4.22
C ARG A 139 -2.08 8.55 3.45
N ASN A 140 -2.60 9.76 3.36
CA ASN A 140 -1.92 10.91 2.79
C ASN A 140 -2.03 12.11 3.74
N ILE A 141 -1.31 12.04 4.85
CA ILE A 141 -1.41 12.92 6.00
C ILE A 141 -0.69 14.23 5.70
N LEU A 142 -1.29 15.35 6.07
CA LEU A 142 -0.63 16.64 6.09
C LEU A 142 0.08 16.80 7.43
N GLU A 143 1.41 16.77 7.43
CA GLU A 143 2.27 17.07 8.57
C GLU A 143 2.95 18.42 8.31
N GLU A 144 2.63 19.41 9.13
CA GLU A 144 3.06 20.79 8.95
C GLU A 144 2.65 21.31 7.55
N GLU A 145 3.59 21.48 6.62
CA GLU A 145 3.34 21.96 5.27
C GLU A 145 3.50 20.86 4.19
N LYS A 146 3.83 19.63 4.58
CA LYS A 146 4.15 18.54 3.65
C LYS A 146 3.17 17.38 3.79
N ARG A 147 2.78 16.82 2.64
CA ARG A 147 2.00 15.60 2.61
C ARG A 147 2.92 14.38 2.67
N ARG A 148 2.59 13.47 3.59
CA ARG A 148 3.29 12.18 3.77
C ARG A 148 2.33 11.04 3.46
N ARG A 149 2.73 10.21 2.52
CA ARG A 149 2.02 8.96 2.25
C ARG A 149 2.55 7.85 3.14
N THR A 150 1.64 7.13 3.81
CA THR A 150 1.99 5.98 4.64
C THR A 150 1.12 4.78 4.32
N ILE A 151 1.69 3.60 4.46
CA ILE A 151 1.03 2.29 4.34
C ILE A 151 1.10 1.58 5.69
N GLU A 152 0.00 0.96 6.08
CA GLU A 152 -0.12 0.18 7.31
C GLU A 152 -0.81 -1.15 7.00
N ILE A 153 -0.28 -2.25 7.51
CA ILE A 153 -0.96 -3.54 7.49
C ILE A 153 -1.71 -3.65 8.82
N LEU A 154 -3.02 -3.43 8.78
CA LEU A 154 -3.86 -3.51 9.97
C LEU A 154 -4.20 -4.95 10.36
N LYS A 155 -4.46 -5.79 9.36
CA LYS A 155 -4.85 -7.18 9.52
C LYS A 155 -4.19 -8.05 8.46
N PHE A 156 -3.67 -9.18 8.89
CA PHE A 156 -3.15 -10.21 8.00
C PHE A 156 -3.48 -11.58 8.57
N ARG A 157 -4.43 -12.28 7.95
CA ARG A 157 -4.93 -13.57 8.45
C ARG A 157 -3.93 -14.68 8.12
N GLY A 158 -3.61 -15.49 9.12
CA GLY A 158 -2.78 -16.69 8.94
C GLY A 158 -1.26 -16.48 9.03
N ALA A 159 -0.77 -15.24 9.18
CA ALA A 159 0.65 -14.96 9.37
C ALA A 159 0.88 -13.72 10.26
N SER A 160 2.06 -13.63 10.85
CA SER A 160 2.53 -12.40 11.48
C SER A 160 2.89 -11.35 10.43
N HIS A 161 2.76 -10.08 10.77
CA HIS A 161 3.12 -8.95 9.91
C HIS A 161 3.80 -7.85 10.73
N GLN A 162 4.53 -6.99 10.04
CA GLN A 162 5.13 -5.81 10.65
C GLN A 162 4.03 -4.80 11.00
N LYS A 163 4.03 -4.34 12.25
CA LYS A 163 3.09 -3.33 12.75
C LYS A 163 3.66 -1.92 12.55
N GLY A 164 2.77 -0.95 12.38
CA GLY A 164 3.13 0.45 12.25
C GLY A 164 2.84 1.02 10.87
N GLN A 165 3.14 2.30 10.72
CA GLN A 165 2.95 3.04 9.48
C GLN A 165 4.31 3.23 8.79
N PHE A 166 4.42 2.79 7.55
CA PHE A 166 5.63 2.87 6.77
C PHE A 166 5.47 3.91 5.66
N PRO A 167 6.41 4.84 5.47
CA PRO A 167 6.35 5.76 4.37
C PRO A 167 6.47 5.04 3.03
N PHE A 168 5.75 5.54 2.02
CA PHE A 168 5.87 5.04 0.66
C PHE A 168 5.84 6.18 -0.35
N THR A 169 6.38 5.92 -1.53
CA THR A 169 6.28 6.76 -2.71
C THR A 169 5.74 5.98 -3.89
N ILE A 170 5.32 6.71 -4.93
CA ILE A 170 4.87 6.13 -6.20
C ILE A 170 5.84 6.61 -7.26
N LEU A 171 6.52 5.68 -7.91
CA LEU A 171 7.48 5.96 -8.97
C LEU A 171 6.96 5.42 -10.31
N PRO A 172 7.21 6.12 -11.41
CA PRO A 172 6.92 5.61 -12.74
C PRO A 172 7.61 4.25 -12.95
N GLN A 173 6.94 3.32 -13.63
CA GLN A 173 7.35 1.95 -13.92
C GLN A 173 7.49 1.02 -12.71
N GLU A 174 7.85 1.54 -11.54
CA GLU A 174 8.06 0.74 -10.32
C GLU A 174 6.79 0.62 -9.47
N GLY A 175 5.89 1.63 -9.54
CA GLY A 175 4.68 1.66 -8.72
C GLY A 175 4.94 2.12 -7.28
N ILE A 176 4.35 1.43 -6.32
CA ILE A 176 4.46 1.75 -4.89
C ILE A 176 5.77 1.19 -4.34
N ILE A 177 6.63 2.08 -3.85
CA ILE A 177 7.88 1.74 -3.15
C ILE A 177 7.71 2.05 -1.67
N VAL A 178 7.72 1.01 -0.85
CA VAL A 178 7.62 1.14 0.61
C VAL A 178 9.03 1.21 1.21
N VAL A 179 9.25 2.17 2.11
CA VAL A 179 10.50 2.30 2.86
C VAL A 179 10.30 1.68 4.24
N PRO A 180 10.76 0.45 4.49
CA PRO A 180 10.65 -0.16 5.81
C PRO A 180 11.59 0.57 6.78
N LEU A 181 11.05 1.12 7.87
CA LEU A 181 11.85 1.81 8.89
C LEU A 181 12.81 0.86 9.61
N SER A 182 12.53 -0.44 9.60
CA SER A 182 13.39 -1.51 10.11
C SER A 182 14.56 -1.88 9.19
N ALA A 183 14.60 -1.39 7.96
CA ALA A 183 15.71 -1.62 7.04
C ALA A 183 16.95 -0.75 7.35
N ILE A 184 16.85 0.15 8.34
CA ILE A 184 18.03 0.74 8.97
C ILE A 184 18.50 -0.22 10.08
N GLU A 185 18.73 -1.47 9.75
CA GLU A 185 19.66 -2.26 10.53
C GLU A 185 21.02 -1.62 10.34
N LEU A 186 21.54 -1.02 11.41
CA LEU A 186 22.96 -0.71 11.53
C LEU A 186 23.72 -2.03 11.55
N GLY A 187 23.71 -2.73 10.41
CA GLY A 187 24.42 -3.99 10.18
C GLY A 187 25.94 -3.80 10.07
N GLN A 188 26.45 -2.69 10.58
CA GLN A 188 27.87 -2.47 10.72
C GLN A 188 28.38 -3.32 11.86
N LYS A 189 29.08 -4.41 11.50
CA LYS A 189 29.85 -5.19 12.46
C LYS A 189 30.87 -4.23 13.07
N SER A 190 30.71 -3.87 14.35
CA SER A 190 31.72 -3.11 15.06
C SER A 190 33.01 -3.91 15.11
N SER A 191 34.10 -3.31 14.66
CA SER A 191 35.45 -3.91 14.74
C SER A 191 35.89 -3.97 16.20
N ASN A 192 36.50 -5.04 16.60
CA ASN A 192 37.16 -5.17 17.92
C ASN A 192 38.62 -4.60 17.91
N ILE A 193 39.07 -4.10 16.76
CA ILE A 193 40.41 -3.52 16.63
C ILE A 193 40.39 -2.11 17.18
N ARG A 194 41.35 -1.76 18.02
CA ARG A 194 41.54 -0.43 18.59
C ARG A 194 42.50 0.40 17.76
N ILE A 195 42.17 1.65 17.52
CA ILE A 195 43.00 2.66 16.87
C ILE A 195 43.36 3.69 17.92
N LYS A 196 44.65 4.02 18.01
CA LYS A 196 45.17 5.05 18.92
C LYS A 196 44.68 6.45 18.49
N SER A 197 44.34 7.29 19.47
CA SER A 197 43.94 8.69 19.24
C SER A 197 45.12 9.62 19.03
N GLY A 198 46.33 9.21 19.36
CA GLY A 198 47.51 10.07 19.47
C GLY A 198 47.80 10.56 20.90
N ASN A 199 46.77 10.57 21.76
CA ASN A 199 46.91 10.97 23.18
C ASN A 199 46.83 9.73 24.08
N ALA A 200 47.88 9.45 24.82
CA ALA A 200 48.01 8.21 25.61
C ALA A 200 47.01 8.14 26.77
N GLU A 201 46.72 9.25 27.42
CA GLU A 201 45.78 9.36 28.52
C GLU A 201 44.34 9.13 28.03
N LEU A 202 43.98 9.70 26.88
CA LEU A 202 42.69 9.52 26.26
C LEU A 202 42.53 8.07 25.81
N ASP A 203 43.54 7.45 25.26
CA ASP A 203 43.52 6.03 24.87
C ASP A 203 43.27 5.14 26.07
N GLU A 204 43.93 5.40 27.21
CA GLU A 204 43.69 4.69 28.45
C GLU A 204 42.25 4.85 28.96
N MET A 205 41.74 6.06 28.98
CA MET A 205 40.34 6.33 29.34
C MET A 205 39.34 5.60 28.44
N CYS A 206 39.68 5.40 27.17
CA CYS A 206 38.87 4.67 26.19
C CYS A 206 39.13 3.15 26.16
N GLY A 207 39.92 2.63 27.10
CA GLY A 207 40.27 1.20 27.17
C GLY A 207 41.15 0.69 26.03
N GLY A 208 42.07 1.57 25.56
CA GLY A 208 43.07 1.26 24.54
C GLY A 208 42.93 1.96 23.20
N GLY A 209 42.11 3.01 23.14
CA GLY A 209 41.79 3.79 21.93
C GLY A 209 40.40 3.56 21.38
N PHE A 210 40.11 4.13 20.23
CA PHE A 210 38.79 4.04 19.59
C PHE A 210 38.62 2.76 18.80
N PHE A 211 37.41 2.26 18.67
CA PHE A 211 37.16 1.12 17.79
C PHE A 211 37.33 1.54 16.32
N ARG A 212 38.01 0.73 15.55
CA ARG A 212 38.06 0.86 14.09
C ARG A 212 36.64 0.84 13.52
N ASP A 213 36.39 1.64 12.47
CA ASP A 213 35.10 1.78 11.81
C ASP A 213 33.99 2.40 12.70
N SER A 214 34.36 3.05 13.83
CA SER A 214 33.44 3.84 14.65
C SER A 214 33.44 5.30 14.24
N VAL A 215 32.29 5.96 14.47
CA VAL A 215 32.14 7.43 14.33
C VAL A 215 32.22 8.05 15.71
N ILE A 216 33.17 8.98 15.92
CA ILE A 216 33.38 9.66 17.18
C ILE A 216 32.89 11.09 17.03
N LEU A 217 31.96 11.51 17.89
CA LEU A 217 31.49 12.88 17.99
C LEU A 217 32.26 13.60 19.11
N VAL A 218 32.98 14.65 18.75
CA VAL A 218 33.61 15.55 19.71
C VAL A 218 32.80 16.84 19.82
N SER A 219 32.20 17.08 20.99
CA SER A 219 31.34 18.23 21.25
C SER A 219 31.92 19.12 22.35
N GLY A 220 31.77 20.44 22.18
CA GLY A 220 32.21 21.43 23.16
C GLY A 220 32.00 22.86 22.64
N ALA A 221 32.08 23.88 23.53
CA ALA A 221 31.98 25.29 23.18
C ALA A 221 33.16 25.76 22.31
N THR A 222 33.06 26.94 21.73
CA THR A 222 34.16 27.55 20.98
C THR A 222 35.41 27.74 21.88
N GLY A 223 36.58 27.39 21.39
CA GLY A 223 37.84 27.50 22.15
C GLY A 223 38.18 26.33 23.07
N THR A 224 37.39 25.24 23.10
CA THR A 224 37.66 24.05 23.96
C THR A 224 38.68 23.08 23.39
N GLY A 225 39.33 23.38 22.27
CA GLY A 225 40.36 22.52 21.70
C GLY A 225 39.87 21.40 20.78
N LYS A 226 38.59 21.43 20.33
CA LYS A 226 38.04 20.39 19.44
C LYS A 226 38.88 20.13 18.21
N THR A 227 39.29 21.21 17.52
CA THR A 227 40.12 21.11 16.31
C THR A 227 41.48 20.49 16.61
N LEU A 228 42.09 20.83 17.74
CA LEU A 228 43.36 20.25 18.15
C LEU A 228 43.21 18.72 18.36
N MET A 229 42.17 18.31 19.09
CA MET A 229 41.92 16.90 19.38
C MET A 229 41.70 16.03 18.14
N VAL A 230 41.14 16.60 17.06
CA VAL A 230 40.87 15.80 15.83
C VAL A 230 42.04 15.85 14.83
N THR A 231 43.07 16.63 15.10
CA THR A 231 44.28 16.75 14.26
C THR A 231 45.50 16.00 14.83
N GLU A 232 45.42 15.53 16.05
CA GLU A 232 46.38 14.62 16.65
C GLU A 232 46.21 13.18 16.11
#